data_2b3c8c92ab49a92e727966aea6889f37
#
_entry.id   2b3c8c92ab49a92e727966aea6889f37
#
_cell.length_a   1.000
_cell.length_b   1.000
_cell.length_c   1.000
_cell.angle_alpha   90.00
_cell.angle_beta   90.00
_cell.angle_gamma   90.00
#
_symmetry.space_group_name_H-M   'P 1'
#
loop_
_entity.id
_entity.type
_entity.pdbx_description
1 polymer ?
#
loop_
_entity_poly.entity_id
_entity_poly.type
_entity_poly.pdbx_seq_one_letter_code
_entity_poly.pdbx_strand_id
1 'polypeptide(L)'
;MPSKRSLPAALKMARKARGLSQEAFSDVSSRTYLSTLERGMKSPTLNKLAAISRVLTIHPMTLLMLSYTGGNNAEIDALTARIRREISALKL
;
A
#
# COMPACT_ATOMS: atom_id res chain seq x y z
N MET A 1 8.43 -13.37 8.98
CA MET A 1 8.61 -12.15 8.15
C MET A 1 7.42 -12.00 7.22
N PRO A 2 6.89 -10.79 7.03
CA PRO A 2 5.85 -10.59 6.04
C PRO A 2 6.38 -10.94 4.65
N SER A 3 5.54 -11.53 3.83
CA SER A 3 5.93 -11.81 2.46
C SER A 3 6.10 -10.50 1.70
N LYS A 4 6.86 -10.53 0.59
CA LYS A 4 7.04 -9.38 -0.29
C LYS A 4 5.71 -8.90 -0.88
N ARG A 5 4.70 -9.80 -0.96
CA ARG A 5 3.36 -9.49 -1.46
C ARG A 5 2.41 -9.29 -0.29
N SER A 6 2.68 -8.27 0.50
CA SER A 6 1.86 -7.94 1.66
C SER A 6 1.82 -6.43 1.82
N LEU A 7 0.81 -5.93 2.51
CA LEU A 7 0.71 -4.50 2.79
C LEU A 7 1.86 -3.99 3.65
N PRO A 8 2.27 -4.72 4.72
CA PRO A 8 3.45 -4.28 5.49
C PRO A 8 4.70 -4.12 4.64
N ALA A 9 4.99 -5.09 3.76
CA ALA A 9 6.15 -5.01 2.88
C ALA A 9 6.01 -3.87 1.88
N ALA A 10 4.83 -3.69 1.28
CA ALA A 10 4.57 -2.63 0.32
C ALA A 10 4.77 -1.25 0.95
N LEU A 11 4.24 -1.05 2.15
CA LEU A 11 4.36 0.21 2.87
C LEU A 11 5.83 0.54 3.14
N LYS A 12 6.59 -0.42 3.64
CA LYS A 12 8.01 -0.22 3.92
C LYS A 12 8.81 0.05 2.63
N MET A 13 8.52 -0.70 1.57
CA MET A 13 9.17 -0.50 0.27
C MET A 13 8.91 0.89 -0.28
N ALA A 14 7.65 1.33 -0.28
CA ALA A 14 7.27 2.65 -0.79
C ALA A 14 7.90 3.76 0.04
N ARG A 15 7.88 3.63 1.37
CA ARG A 15 8.49 4.61 2.26
C ARG A 15 9.99 4.76 1.98
N LYS A 16 10.70 3.65 1.89
CA LYS A 16 12.13 3.66 1.61
C LYS A 16 12.45 4.20 0.21
N ALA A 17 11.63 3.85 -0.78
CA ALA A 17 11.80 4.34 -2.14
C ALA A 17 11.65 5.86 -2.22
N ARG A 18 10.83 6.46 -1.35
CA ARG A 18 10.68 7.91 -1.25
C ARG A 18 11.74 8.56 -0.35
N GLY A 19 12.62 7.77 0.26
CA GLY A 19 13.65 8.29 1.18
C GLY A 19 13.07 8.84 2.48
N LEU A 20 11.90 8.34 2.91
CA LEU A 20 11.22 8.86 4.09
C LEU A 20 11.49 8.00 5.32
N SER A 21 11.64 8.65 6.48
CA SER A 21 11.66 7.98 7.77
C SER A 21 10.23 7.73 8.24
N GLN A 22 10.06 6.90 9.27
CA GLN A 22 8.74 6.72 9.88
C GLN A 22 8.20 8.02 10.47
N GLU A 23 9.07 8.92 10.90
CA GLU A 23 8.67 10.21 11.46
C GLU A 23 8.03 11.16 10.46
N ALA A 24 8.31 10.96 9.15
CA ALA A 24 7.69 11.77 8.11
C ALA A 24 6.15 11.64 8.09
N PHE A 25 5.61 10.63 8.75
CA PHE A 25 4.18 10.36 8.81
C PHE A 25 3.52 10.88 10.08
N SER A 26 4.23 11.68 10.90
CA SER A 26 3.75 12.10 12.20
C SER A 26 2.43 12.88 12.17
N ASP A 27 2.13 13.58 11.07
CA ASP A 27 0.89 14.34 10.93
C ASP A 27 -0.34 13.44 10.73
N VAL A 28 -0.14 12.22 10.27
CA VAL A 28 -1.25 11.31 9.94
C VAL A 28 -1.24 10.04 10.80
N SER A 29 -0.15 9.77 11.50
CA SER A 29 0.00 8.54 12.27
C SER A 29 1.09 8.69 13.33
N SER A 30 0.93 7.99 14.45
CA SER A 30 2.04 7.92 15.41
C SER A 30 3.16 7.04 14.83
N ARG A 31 4.38 7.28 15.30
CA ARG A 31 5.53 6.47 14.91
C ARG A 31 5.33 5.01 15.29
N THR A 32 4.79 4.78 16.48
CA THR A 32 4.51 3.42 16.97
C THR A 32 3.50 2.72 16.07
N TYR A 33 2.43 3.43 15.66
CA TYR A 33 1.42 2.86 14.79
C TYR A 33 1.99 2.47 13.43
N LEU A 34 2.76 3.37 12.81
CA LEU A 34 3.38 3.09 11.52
C LEU A 34 4.35 1.90 11.61
N SER A 35 5.17 1.87 12.65
CA SER A 35 6.07 0.74 12.90
C SER A 35 5.29 -0.57 13.03
N THR A 36 4.17 -0.53 13.75
CA THR A 36 3.29 -1.68 13.94
C THR A 36 2.71 -2.18 12.61
N LEU A 37 2.30 -1.25 11.74
CA LEU A 37 1.81 -1.59 10.39
C LEU A 37 2.90 -2.26 9.56
N GLU A 38 4.12 -1.73 9.58
CA GLU A 38 5.23 -2.27 8.80
C GLU A 38 5.68 -3.64 9.27
N ARG A 39 5.41 -3.97 10.55
CA ARG A 39 5.71 -5.29 11.10
C ARG A 39 4.56 -6.29 10.91
N GLY A 40 3.46 -5.85 10.30
CA GLY A 40 2.34 -6.72 10.02
C GLY A 40 1.49 -7.06 11.23
N MET A 41 1.57 -6.26 12.30
CA MET A 41 0.85 -6.52 13.56
C MET A 41 -0.53 -5.89 13.60
N LYS A 42 -0.83 -4.98 12.67
CA LYS A 42 -2.15 -4.34 12.52
C LYS A 42 -2.41 -4.08 11.04
N SER A 43 -3.69 -3.92 10.70
CA SER A 43 -4.12 -3.51 9.36
C SER A 43 -4.70 -2.10 9.43
N PRO A 44 -4.39 -1.22 8.49
CA PRO A 44 -4.95 0.12 8.49
C PRO A 44 -6.40 0.11 7.99
N THR A 45 -7.19 1.10 8.45
CA THR A 45 -8.48 1.40 7.82
C THR A 45 -8.23 2.02 6.45
N LEU A 46 -9.27 2.07 5.61
CA LEU A 46 -9.17 2.74 4.31
C LEU A 46 -8.80 4.23 4.47
N ASN A 47 -9.37 4.90 5.48
CA ASN A 47 -9.05 6.30 5.73
C ASN A 47 -7.58 6.48 6.12
N LYS A 48 -7.07 5.60 6.97
CA LYS A 48 -5.66 5.65 7.38
C LYS A 48 -4.74 5.35 6.20
N LEU A 49 -5.13 4.38 5.37
CA LEU A 49 -4.38 4.05 4.15
C LEU A 49 -4.30 5.26 3.21
N ALA A 50 -5.42 5.96 3.02
CA ALA A 50 -5.45 7.17 2.19
C ALA A 50 -4.52 8.25 2.75
N ALA A 51 -4.54 8.46 4.07
CA ALA A 51 -3.69 9.46 4.72
C ALA A 51 -2.20 9.13 4.56
N ILE A 52 -1.83 7.88 4.75
CA ILE A 52 -0.45 7.41 4.57
C ILE A 52 -0.02 7.59 3.11
N SER A 53 -0.89 7.25 2.19
CA SER A 53 -0.59 7.36 0.74
C SER A 53 -0.34 8.81 0.32
N ARG A 54 -1.03 9.77 0.94
CA ARG A 54 -0.78 11.20 0.66
C ARG A 54 0.66 11.58 1.04
N VAL A 55 1.16 11.11 2.18
CA VAL A 55 2.54 11.38 2.58
C VAL A 55 3.52 10.75 1.58
N LEU A 56 3.19 9.56 1.07
CA LEU A 56 4.00 8.89 0.06
C LEU A 56 3.87 9.53 -1.34
N THR A 57 2.90 10.43 -1.53
CA THR A 57 2.57 11.04 -2.83
C THR A 57 2.21 10.01 -3.90
N ILE A 58 1.46 8.99 -3.50
CA ILE A 58 0.91 7.99 -4.43
C ILE A 58 -0.57 7.78 -4.12
N HIS A 59 -1.30 7.26 -5.10
CA HIS A 59 -2.69 6.89 -4.90
C HIS A 59 -2.78 5.68 -3.94
N PRO A 60 -3.80 5.60 -3.07
CA PRO A 60 -3.95 4.43 -2.18
C PRO A 60 -3.99 3.10 -2.96
N MET A 61 -4.58 3.09 -4.15
CA MET A 61 -4.61 1.89 -4.97
C MET A 61 -3.22 1.49 -5.48
N THR A 62 -2.31 2.45 -5.64
CA THR A 62 -0.92 2.14 -5.99
C THR A 62 -0.28 1.31 -4.88
N LEU A 63 -0.51 1.70 -3.64
CA LEU A 63 0.02 0.98 -2.48
C LEU A 63 -0.59 -0.42 -2.39
N LEU A 64 -1.91 -0.53 -2.61
CA LEU A 64 -2.58 -1.83 -2.63
C LEU A 64 -2.09 -2.71 -3.78
N MET A 65 -1.95 -2.15 -4.97
CA MET A 65 -1.41 -2.89 -6.11
C MET A 65 -0.04 -3.46 -5.78
N LEU A 66 0.82 -2.64 -5.19
CA LEU A 66 2.15 -3.08 -4.75
C LEU A 66 2.05 -4.22 -3.72
N SER A 67 1.06 -4.15 -2.81
CA SER A 67 0.88 -5.17 -1.79
C SER A 67 0.46 -6.53 -2.38
N TYR A 68 -0.33 -6.52 -3.45
CA TYR A 68 -0.80 -7.75 -4.09
C TYR A 68 0.20 -8.36 -5.06
N THR A 69 1.02 -7.54 -5.69
CA THR A 69 1.90 -7.97 -6.78
C THR A 69 3.38 -7.98 -6.43
N GLY A 70 3.75 -7.35 -5.32
CA GLY A 70 5.17 -7.18 -4.97
C GLY A 70 5.95 -6.32 -5.96
N GLY A 71 5.27 -5.63 -6.85
CA GLY A 71 5.89 -4.79 -7.86
C GLY A 71 6.24 -5.51 -9.16
N ASN A 72 5.81 -6.77 -9.33
CA ASN A 72 6.05 -7.54 -10.54
C ASN A 72 5.20 -6.99 -11.68
N ASN A 73 5.83 -6.56 -12.79
CA ASN A 73 5.13 -5.92 -13.90
C ASN A 73 4.09 -6.81 -14.57
N ALA A 74 4.38 -8.08 -14.77
CA ALA A 74 3.43 -9.01 -15.39
C ALA A 74 2.20 -9.21 -14.50
N GLU A 75 2.39 -9.26 -13.18
CA GLU A 75 1.29 -9.40 -12.24
C GLU A 75 0.48 -8.11 -12.12
N ILE A 76 1.12 -6.94 -12.21
CA ILE A 76 0.43 -5.65 -12.24
C ILE A 76 -0.49 -5.59 -13.45
N ASP A 77 0.01 -5.97 -14.63
CA ASP A 77 -0.78 -5.97 -15.85
C ASP A 77 -1.96 -6.94 -15.75
N ALA A 78 -1.73 -8.15 -15.24
CA ALA A 78 -2.77 -9.16 -15.09
C ALA A 78 -3.86 -8.71 -14.10
N LEU A 79 -3.46 -8.13 -12.98
CA LEU A 79 -4.41 -7.68 -11.95
C LEU A 79 -5.20 -6.46 -12.45
N THR A 80 -4.55 -5.53 -13.13
CA THR A 80 -5.23 -4.37 -13.72
C THR A 80 -6.30 -4.82 -14.72
N ALA A 81 -5.96 -5.77 -15.59
CA ALA A 81 -6.91 -6.30 -16.57
C ALA A 81 -8.08 -7.01 -15.89
N ARG A 82 -7.81 -7.78 -14.85
CA ARG A 82 -8.83 -8.47 -14.07
C ARG A 82 -9.81 -7.49 -13.43
N ILE A 83 -9.27 -6.46 -12.77
CA ILE A 83 -10.11 -5.44 -12.11
C ILE A 83 -10.99 -4.74 -13.12
N ARG A 84 -10.45 -4.38 -14.28
CA ARG A 84 -11.22 -3.74 -15.35
C ARG A 84 -12.38 -4.63 -15.80
N ARG A 85 -12.11 -5.92 -16.01
CA ARG A 85 -13.16 -6.88 -16.42
C ARG A 85 -14.24 -7.01 -15.36
N GLU A 86 -13.83 -7.09 -14.09
CA GLU A 86 -14.78 -7.26 -12.98
C GLU A 86 -15.68 -6.04 -12.83
N ILE A 87 -15.12 -4.83 -12.91
CA ILE A 87 -15.92 -3.60 -12.86
C ILE A 87 -16.89 -3.54 -14.03
N SER A 88 -16.43 -3.86 -15.24
CA SER A 88 -17.29 -3.88 -16.43
C SER A 88 -18.44 -4.90 -16.30
N ALA A 89 -18.16 -6.05 -15.70
CA ALA A 89 -19.17 -7.10 -15.49
C ALA A 89 -20.25 -6.69 -14.48
N LEU A 90 -19.98 -5.72 -13.60
CA LEU A 90 -20.97 -5.24 -12.65
C LEU A 90 -22.08 -4.42 -13.32
N LYS A 91 -21.85 -3.92 -14.51
CA LYS A 91 -22.83 -3.14 -15.29
C LYS A 91 -23.42 -1.96 -14.50
N LEU A 92 -22.54 -1.19 -13.88
CA LEU A 92 -22.91 -0.02 -13.09
C LEU A 92 -23.50 1.10 -13.96
#